data_687d9db0b76bf301358c48bb80772d70
#
_entry.id   687d9db0b76bf301358c48bb80772d70
#
_cell.length_a   1.000
_cell.length_b   1.000
_cell.length_c   1.000
_cell.angle_alpha   90.00
_cell.angle_beta   90.00
_cell.angle_gamma   90.00
#
_symmetry.space_group_name_H-M   'P 1'
#
loop_
_entity.id
_entity.type
_entity.pdbx_description
1 polymer ?
#
loop_
_entity_poly.entity_id
_entity_poly.type
_entity_poly.pdbx_seq_one_letter_code
_entity_poly.pdbx_strand_id
1 'polypeptide(L)'
;ICTVAPEYPDTKFFSMNGEINDIPNVLGSANKEQEGSYLAGVTAALMSETGKIGAVIGQDMAQNNRYAAGYEDGAKAANPDIEVSIMYAGTFEDPAKGKELALTLYNSGYDVVYQVAAKTGLGVFEAAKELGEGHYVVGCDIDQSPLLPGQVVGSQITPYDTWVYAAMKDYAEGKFEGGRTEAFSMKRTDGAGFDFDSTGKITYKD
;
A
#
# COMPACT_ATOMS: atom_id res chain seq x y z
N ILE A 1 10.95 -3.87 -18.90
CA ILE A 1 12.15 -3.01 -18.77
C ILE A 1 13.44 -3.83 -18.84
N CYS A 2 13.53 -4.98 -18.14
CA CYS A 2 14.74 -5.79 -18.08
C CYS A 2 15.24 -6.30 -19.46
N THR A 3 14.33 -6.51 -20.40
CA THR A 3 14.66 -6.97 -21.76
C THR A 3 15.11 -5.82 -22.65
N VAL A 4 14.49 -4.66 -22.49
CA VAL A 4 14.69 -3.50 -23.37
C VAL A 4 15.85 -2.62 -22.93
N ALA A 5 16.01 -2.38 -21.65
CA ALA A 5 17.03 -1.45 -21.16
C ALA A 5 18.47 -1.77 -21.62
N PRO A 6 18.91 -3.05 -21.66
CA PRO A 6 20.25 -3.40 -22.18
C PRO A 6 20.47 -3.06 -23.65
N GLU A 7 19.40 -2.98 -24.47
CA GLU A 7 19.49 -2.61 -25.87
C GLU A 7 19.70 -1.09 -26.09
N TYR A 8 19.47 -0.31 -25.02
CA TYR A 8 19.57 1.17 -25.05
C TYR A 8 20.48 1.67 -23.91
N PRO A 9 21.79 1.36 -23.92
CA PRO A 9 22.69 1.63 -22.80
C PRO A 9 22.84 3.11 -22.44
N ASP A 10 22.65 4.00 -23.41
CA ASP A 10 22.74 5.46 -23.21
C ASP A 10 21.45 6.05 -22.61
N THR A 11 20.33 5.32 -22.66
CA THR A 11 19.05 5.73 -22.07
C THR A 11 19.00 5.31 -20.60
N LYS A 12 18.61 6.22 -19.73
CA LYS A 12 18.39 5.93 -18.32
C LYS A 12 16.92 5.58 -18.09
N PHE A 13 16.68 4.54 -17.32
CA PHE A 13 15.35 4.04 -16.99
C PHE A 13 15.14 4.12 -15.48
N PHE A 14 13.99 4.64 -15.09
CA PHE A 14 13.50 4.55 -13.71
C PHE A 14 12.28 3.61 -13.65
N SER A 15 12.35 2.59 -12.80
CA SER A 15 11.27 1.62 -12.63
C SER A 15 10.58 1.82 -11.29
N MET A 16 9.35 2.34 -11.33
CA MET A 16 8.51 2.44 -10.13
C MET A 16 7.98 1.06 -9.73
N ASN A 17 8.04 0.74 -8.44
CA ASN A 17 7.62 -0.54 -7.88
C ASN A 17 8.26 -1.76 -8.58
N GLY A 18 9.50 -1.61 -8.99
CA GLY A 18 10.26 -2.67 -9.64
C GLY A 18 11.63 -2.85 -8.99
N GLU A 19 11.81 -3.94 -8.28
CA GLU A 19 13.11 -4.34 -7.75
C GLU A 19 13.96 -4.87 -8.91
N ILE A 20 14.83 -4.00 -9.45
CA ILE A 20 15.68 -4.30 -10.60
C ILE A 20 17.12 -3.96 -10.22
N ASN A 21 17.94 -4.96 -10.12
CA ASN A 21 19.36 -4.85 -9.84
C ASN A 21 20.17 -5.36 -11.04
N ASP A 22 21.45 -5.02 -11.09
CA ASP A 22 22.42 -5.51 -12.08
C ASP A 22 22.20 -5.09 -13.54
N ILE A 23 21.30 -4.11 -13.81
CA ILE A 23 21.14 -3.50 -15.12
C ILE A 23 21.66 -2.05 -15.05
N PRO A 24 22.83 -1.72 -15.60
CA PRO A 24 23.58 -0.49 -15.29
C PRO A 24 22.84 0.82 -15.60
N ASN A 25 21.89 0.80 -16.52
CA ASN A 25 21.10 1.96 -16.91
C ASN A 25 19.67 1.97 -16.36
N VAL A 26 19.37 1.10 -15.39
CA VAL A 26 18.07 1.04 -14.71
C VAL A 26 18.24 1.34 -13.23
N LEU A 27 17.50 2.32 -12.72
CA LEU A 27 17.26 2.53 -11.30
C LEU A 27 15.90 1.93 -10.95
N GLY A 28 15.89 0.89 -10.15
CA GLY A 28 14.68 0.32 -9.56
C GLY A 28 14.21 1.12 -8.35
N SER A 29 12.94 1.05 -8.04
CA SER A 29 12.40 1.53 -6.77
C SER A 29 11.55 0.46 -6.11
N ALA A 30 11.70 0.31 -4.80
CA ALA A 30 10.87 -0.53 -3.97
C ALA A 30 10.24 0.31 -2.87
N ASN A 31 8.97 0.05 -2.59
CA ASN A 31 8.28 0.62 -1.43
C ASN A 31 8.34 -0.38 -0.28
N LYS A 32 8.40 0.15 0.93
CA LYS A 32 8.17 -0.66 2.14
C LYS A 32 6.68 -0.62 2.46
N GLU A 33 5.90 -1.34 1.67
CA GLU A 33 4.44 -1.36 1.73
C GLU A 33 3.91 -1.68 3.12
N GLN A 34 4.60 -2.55 3.85
CA GLN A 34 4.25 -2.93 5.22
C GLN A 34 4.24 -1.75 6.20
N GLU A 35 5.06 -0.71 5.97
CA GLU A 35 5.13 0.45 6.88
C GLU A 35 3.85 1.29 6.80
N GLY A 36 3.43 1.66 5.59
CA GLY A 36 2.19 2.41 5.37
C GLY A 36 0.95 1.60 5.74
N SER A 37 0.95 0.31 5.41
CA SER A 37 -0.14 -0.59 5.75
C SER A 37 -0.27 -0.85 7.24
N TYR A 38 0.83 -0.82 7.98
CA TYR A 38 0.77 -0.89 9.44
C TYR A 38 -0.05 0.28 10.02
N LEU A 39 0.20 1.51 9.56
CA LEU A 39 -0.58 2.66 10.00
C LEU A 39 -2.04 2.57 9.53
N ALA A 40 -2.29 2.01 8.35
CA ALA A 40 -3.64 1.71 7.88
C ALA A 40 -4.36 0.73 8.81
N GLY A 41 -3.65 -0.32 9.27
CA GLY A 41 -4.15 -1.29 10.23
C GLY A 41 -4.45 -0.69 11.60
N VAL A 42 -3.54 0.14 12.13
CA VAL A 42 -3.77 0.90 13.37
C VAL A 42 -5.02 1.77 13.24
N THR A 43 -5.14 2.51 12.12
CA THR A 43 -6.29 3.39 11.88
C THR A 43 -7.60 2.60 11.81
N ALA A 44 -7.61 1.50 11.06
CA ALA A 44 -8.78 0.65 10.92
C ALA A 44 -9.22 0.06 12.28
N ALA A 45 -8.26 -0.43 13.07
CA ALA A 45 -8.54 -1.01 14.38
C ALA A 45 -9.11 0.01 15.39
N LEU A 46 -8.62 1.25 15.35
CA LEU A 46 -9.12 2.33 16.22
C LEU A 46 -10.50 2.86 15.78
N MET A 47 -10.83 2.73 14.49
CA MET A 47 -12.12 3.18 13.93
C MET A 47 -13.20 2.09 13.97
N SER A 48 -12.80 0.83 14.09
CA SER A 48 -13.75 -0.29 14.11
C SER A 48 -14.57 -0.30 15.41
N GLU A 49 -15.90 -0.38 15.25
CA GLU A 49 -16.85 -0.55 16.35
C GLU A 49 -17.17 -2.03 16.61
N THR A 50 -17.00 -2.88 15.59
CA THR A 50 -17.29 -4.32 15.70
C THR A 50 -16.10 -5.15 16.18
N GLY A 51 -14.88 -4.59 16.16
CA GLY A 51 -13.66 -5.35 16.41
C GLY A 51 -13.27 -6.26 15.25
N LYS A 52 -13.85 -6.07 14.05
CA LYS A 52 -13.59 -6.87 12.86
C LYS A 52 -13.26 -5.96 11.69
N ILE A 53 -12.07 -6.13 11.12
CA ILE A 53 -11.61 -5.37 9.97
C ILE A 53 -11.16 -6.28 8.84
N GLY A 54 -11.36 -5.85 7.61
CA GLY A 54 -11.00 -6.63 6.42
C GLY A 54 -10.03 -5.92 5.50
N ALA A 55 -9.49 -6.66 4.53
CA ALA A 55 -8.84 -6.10 3.38
C ALA A 55 -9.21 -6.84 2.09
N VAL A 56 -9.38 -6.09 1.00
CA VAL A 56 -9.49 -6.61 -0.36
C VAL A 56 -8.21 -6.25 -1.10
N ILE A 57 -7.45 -7.28 -1.46
CA ILE A 57 -6.14 -7.16 -2.10
C ILE A 57 -6.22 -7.73 -3.52
N GLY A 58 -5.47 -7.16 -4.48
CA GLY A 58 -5.56 -7.55 -5.88
C GLY A 58 -5.16 -9.00 -6.13
N GLN A 59 -3.88 -9.30 -6.10
CA GLN A 59 -3.34 -10.63 -6.36
C GLN A 59 -2.49 -11.11 -5.19
N ASP A 60 -2.44 -12.43 -4.99
CA ASP A 60 -1.52 -13.07 -4.04
C ASP A 60 -0.10 -13.07 -4.64
N MET A 61 0.69 -12.10 -4.24
CA MET A 61 2.08 -11.92 -4.66
C MET A 61 2.89 -11.24 -3.55
N ALA A 62 4.21 -11.42 -3.58
CA ALA A 62 5.10 -10.99 -2.50
C ALA A 62 4.92 -9.51 -2.09
N GLN A 63 4.75 -8.60 -3.07
CA GLN A 63 4.49 -7.19 -2.79
C GLN A 63 3.18 -6.99 -2.02
N ASN A 64 2.10 -7.61 -2.50
CA ASN A 64 0.78 -7.48 -1.89
C ASN A 64 0.72 -8.13 -0.50
N ASN A 65 1.50 -9.18 -0.29
CA ASN A 65 1.60 -9.84 1.01
C ASN A 65 2.29 -8.96 2.06
N ARG A 66 3.17 -8.02 1.64
CA ARG A 66 3.71 -7.00 2.55
C ARG A 66 2.62 -6.03 3.02
N TYR A 67 1.68 -5.64 2.14
CA TYR A 67 0.50 -4.84 2.57
C TYR A 67 -0.35 -5.61 3.58
N ALA A 68 -0.66 -6.87 3.30
CA ALA A 68 -1.46 -7.71 4.19
C ALA A 68 -0.83 -7.85 5.58
N ALA A 69 0.47 -8.22 5.63
CA ALA A 69 1.21 -8.40 6.86
C ALA A 69 1.27 -7.10 7.69
N GLY A 70 1.62 -5.97 7.05
CA GLY A 70 1.65 -4.68 7.74
C GLY A 70 0.30 -4.29 8.32
N TYR A 71 -0.78 -4.48 7.55
CA TYR A 71 -2.13 -4.16 8.00
C TYR A 71 -2.55 -5.00 9.22
N GLU A 72 -2.31 -6.31 9.19
CA GLU A 72 -2.62 -7.21 10.30
C GLU A 72 -1.80 -6.88 11.55
N ASP A 73 -0.48 -6.67 11.39
CA ASP A 73 0.41 -6.35 12.51
C ASP A 73 0.04 -5.01 13.17
N GLY A 74 -0.27 -3.99 12.36
CA GLY A 74 -0.70 -2.69 12.84
C GLY A 74 -2.03 -2.75 13.59
N ALA A 75 -2.99 -3.50 13.05
CA ALA A 75 -4.28 -3.70 13.67
C ALA A 75 -4.14 -4.39 15.04
N LYS A 76 -3.38 -5.46 15.11
CA LYS A 76 -3.13 -6.21 16.36
C LYS A 76 -2.33 -5.43 17.38
N ALA A 77 -1.45 -4.54 16.95
CA ALA A 77 -0.72 -3.65 17.85
C ALA A 77 -1.65 -2.61 18.51
N ALA A 78 -2.65 -2.12 17.78
CA ALA A 78 -3.65 -1.19 18.32
C ALA A 78 -4.73 -1.89 19.16
N ASN A 79 -5.16 -3.07 18.74
CA ASN A 79 -6.15 -3.89 19.44
C ASN A 79 -5.77 -5.39 19.30
N PRO A 80 -5.18 -6.01 20.33
CA PRO A 80 -4.76 -7.41 20.27
C PRO A 80 -5.88 -8.43 19.99
N ASP A 81 -7.12 -8.08 20.32
CA ASP A 81 -8.30 -8.93 20.15
C ASP A 81 -9.02 -8.73 18.80
N ILE A 82 -8.50 -7.86 17.93
CA ILE A 82 -9.14 -7.55 16.65
C ILE A 82 -9.11 -8.75 15.69
N GLU A 83 -10.24 -9.00 15.06
CA GLU A 83 -10.33 -9.99 13.98
C GLU A 83 -9.98 -9.36 12.64
N VAL A 84 -9.01 -9.92 11.94
CA VAL A 84 -8.57 -9.43 10.62
C VAL A 84 -8.82 -10.49 9.55
N SER A 85 -9.46 -10.11 8.45
CA SER A 85 -9.69 -10.99 7.30
C SER A 85 -9.13 -10.39 6.02
N ILE A 86 -8.26 -11.12 5.34
CA ILE A 86 -7.64 -10.72 4.08
C ILE A 86 -8.23 -11.54 2.93
N MET A 87 -8.76 -10.85 1.91
CA MET A 87 -9.31 -11.48 0.70
C MET A 87 -8.56 -11.03 -0.54
N TYR A 88 -8.13 -11.98 -1.38
CA TYR A 88 -7.47 -11.71 -2.65
C TYR A 88 -8.46 -11.82 -3.80
N ALA A 89 -8.54 -10.77 -4.62
CA ALA A 89 -9.46 -10.72 -5.76
C ALA A 89 -8.98 -11.54 -6.98
N GLY A 90 -7.66 -11.82 -7.03
CA GLY A 90 -7.02 -12.48 -8.17
C GLY A 90 -6.81 -11.57 -9.38
N THR A 91 -7.21 -10.29 -9.29
CA THR A 91 -7.14 -9.30 -10.38
C THR A 91 -7.04 -7.88 -9.84
N PHE A 92 -6.56 -6.95 -10.69
CA PHE A 92 -6.56 -5.51 -10.43
C PHE A 92 -7.56 -4.72 -11.29
N GLU A 93 -8.30 -5.40 -12.19
CA GLU A 93 -9.08 -4.77 -13.27
C GLU A 93 -10.61 -5.01 -13.16
N ASP A 94 -11.08 -5.64 -12.09
CA ASP A 94 -12.48 -6.04 -11.92
C ASP A 94 -13.15 -5.42 -10.68
N PRO A 95 -13.79 -4.23 -10.80
CA PRO A 95 -14.52 -3.62 -9.69
C PRO A 95 -15.69 -4.45 -9.17
N ALA A 96 -16.34 -5.24 -10.03
CA ALA A 96 -17.45 -6.09 -9.61
C ALA A 96 -16.98 -7.17 -8.63
N LYS A 97 -15.81 -7.76 -8.89
CA LYS A 97 -15.17 -8.70 -7.97
C LYS A 97 -14.76 -8.04 -6.67
N GLY A 98 -14.21 -6.82 -6.71
CA GLY A 98 -13.90 -6.04 -5.53
C GLY A 98 -15.13 -5.78 -4.66
N LYS A 99 -16.26 -5.41 -5.28
CA LYS A 99 -17.54 -5.19 -4.59
C LYS A 99 -18.07 -6.47 -3.95
N GLU A 100 -18.05 -7.59 -4.67
CA GLU A 100 -18.46 -8.91 -4.15
C GLU A 100 -17.71 -9.27 -2.87
N LEU A 101 -16.38 -9.13 -2.87
CA LEU A 101 -15.54 -9.44 -1.72
C LEU A 101 -15.80 -8.49 -0.55
N ALA A 102 -15.93 -7.18 -0.83
CA ALA A 102 -16.23 -6.20 0.20
C ALA A 102 -17.60 -6.44 0.84
N LEU A 103 -18.64 -6.73 0.04
CA LEU A 103 -19.96 -7.10 0.55
C LEU A 103 -19.90 -8.37 1.40
N THR A 104 -19.07 -9.35 1.03
CA THR A 104 -18.86 -10.57 1.84
C THR A 104 -18.28 -10.23 3.21
N LEU A 105 -17.28 -9.34 3.27
CA LEU A 105 -16.71 -8.88 4.53
C LEU A 105 -17.74 -8.12 5.36
N TYR A 106 -18.35 -7.07 4.81
CA TYR A 106 -19.32 -6.25 5.54
C TYR A 106 -20.52 -7.06 6.06
N ASN A 107 -21.09 -7.96 5.24
CA ASN A 107 -22.18 -8.84 5.67
C ASN A 107 -21.76 -9.87 6.74
N SER A 108 -20.45 -10.11 6.92
CA SER A 108 -19.89 -10.95 7.98
C SER A 108 -19.54 -10.15 9.24
N GLY A 109 -19.91 -8.85 9.28
CA GLY A 109 -19.75 -7.98 10.43
C GLY A 109 -18.42 -7.24 10.50
N TYR A 110 -17.62 -7.26 9.44
CA TYR A 110 -16.44 -6.39 9.31
C TYR A 110 -16.92 -4.99 8.95
N ASP A 111 -16.48 -3.97 9.66
CA ASP A 111 -16.98 -2.60 9.49
C ASP A 111 -15.97 -1.65 8.80
N VAL A 112 -14.69 -2.00 8.78
CA VAL A 112 -13.65 -1.26 8.07
C VAL A 112 -12.94 -2.18 7.09
N VAL A 113 -12.90 -1.81 5.79
CA VAL A 113 -12.25 -2.60 4.75
C VAL A 113 -11.15 -1.77 4.06
N TYR A 114 -9.92 -2.26 4.10
CA TYR A 114 -8.79 -1.70 3.38
C TYR A 114 -8.76 -2.21 1.95
N GLN A 115 -8.69 -1.31 0.97
CA GLN A 115 -8.54 -1.68 -0.43
C GLN A 115 -7.09 -1.56 -0.89
N VAL A 116 -6.52 -2.62 -1.45
CA VAL A 116 -5.18 -2.70 -2.07
C VAL A 116 -5.31 -3.43 -3.40
N ALA A 117 -6.18 -2.96 -4.27
CA ALA A 117 -6.57 -3.69 -5.46
C ALA A 117 -6.73 -2.82 -6.72
N ALA A 118 -6.10 -1.65 -6.75
CA ALA A 118 -6.16 -0.72 -7.88
C ALA A 118 -7.60 -0.47 -8.36
N LYS A 119 -7.91 -0.73 -9.63
CA LYS A 119 -9.26 -0.54 -10.19
C LYS A 119 -10.30 -1.47 -9.56
N THR A 120 -9.92 -2.71 -9.24
CA THR A 120 -10.78 -3.64 -8.48
C THR A 120 -11.19 -3.04 -7.13
N GLY A 121 -10.31 -2.28 -6.48
CA GLY A 121 -10.56 -1.60 -5.21
C GLY A 121 -11.69 -0.57 -5.25
N LEU A 122 -12.04 -0.03 -6.42
CA LEU A 122 -13.18 0.87 -6.56
C LEU A 122 -14.50 0.21 -6.14
N GLY A 123 -14.60 -1.11 -6.31
CA GLY A 123 -15.75 -1.88 -5.86
C GLY A 123 -15.94 -1.88 -4.34
N VAL A 124 -14.87 -1.71 -3.56
CA VAL A 124 -14.96 -1.61 -2.09
C VAL A 124 -15.71 -0.33 -1.69
N PHE A 125 -15.41 0.79 -2.36
CA PHE A 125 -16.14 2.05 -2.15
C PHE A 125 -17.61 1.96 -2.56
N GLU A 126 -17.90 1.25 -3.66
CA GLU A 126 -19.28 1.01 -4.09
C GLU A 126 -20.05 0.16 -3.07
N ALA A 127 -19.44 -0.87 -2.49
CA ALA A 127 -20.04 -1.69 -1.45
C ALA A 127 -20.34 -0.88 -0.18
N ALA A 128 -19.36 -0.13 0.31
CA ALA A 128 -19.53 0.71 1.49
C ALA A 128 -20.62 1.78 1.28
N LYS A 129 -20.63 2.40 0.09
CA LYS A 129 -21.67 3.37 -0.30
C LYS A 129 -23.09 2.77 -0.31
N GLU A 130 -23.22 1.54 -0.83
CA GLU A 130 -24.49 0.85 -0.91
C GLU A 130 -25.05 0.50 0.47
N LEU A 131 -24.17 0.08 1.39
CA LEU A 131 -24.56 -0.29 2.75
C LEU A 131 -24.72 0.92 3.68
N GLY A 132 -24.05 2.03 3.39
CA GLY A 132 -24.19 3.28 4.11
C GLY A 132 -23.42 3.35 5.41
N GLU A 133 -23.97 4.06 6.39
CA GLU A 133 -23.34 4.33 7.69
C GLU A 133 -22.92 3.03 8.40
N GLY A 134 -21.78 3.09 9.12
CA GLY A 134 -21.21 1.93 9.79
C GLY A 134 -20.33 1.05 8.88
N HIS A 135 -20.12 1.43 7.62
CA HIS A 135 -19.27 0.73 6.69
C HIS A 135 -18.21 1.67 6.13
N TYR A 136 -16.95 1.41 6.47
CA TYR A 136 -15.85 2.32 6.24
C TYR A 136 -14.78 1.71 5.32
N VAL A 137 -14.02 2.58 4.66
CA VAL A 137 -12.94 2.18 3.75
C VAL A 137 -11.63 2.83 4.18
N VAL A 138 -10.54 2.08 4.11
CA VAL A 138 -9.18 2.64 4.06
C VAL A 138 -8.71 2.63 2.61
N GLY A 139 -8.25 3.79 2.13
CA GLY A 139 -7.72 3.97 0.78
C GLY A 139 -6.26 3.56 0.64
N CYS A 140 -5.78 3.45 -0.60
CA CYS A 140 -4.41 3.08 -0.93
C CYS A 140 -3.81 3.97 -2.02
N ASP A 141 -2.51 4.18 -1.95
CA ASP A 141 -1.61 4.90 -2.86
C ASP A 141 -1.82 6.42 -2.94
N ILE A 142 -3.05 6.88 -2.98
CA ILE A 142 -3.41 8.30 -3.05
C ILE A 142 -4.51 8.63 -2.06
N ASP A 143 -4.74 9.90 -1.79
CA ASP A 143 -5.92 10.31 -1.01
C ASP A 143 -7.21 9.95 -1.76
N GLN A 144 -7.93 8.99 -1.23
CA GLN A 144 -9.20 8.51 -1.77
C GLN A 144 -10.42 9.01 -1.00
N SER A 145 -10.24 9.89 -0.03
CA SER A 145 -11.35 10.49 0.73
C SER A 145 -12.41 11.18 -0.13
N PRO A 146 -12.06 11.80 -1.30
CA PRO A 146 -13.08 12.37 -2.18
C PRO A 146 -14.00 11.35 -2.87
N LEU A 147 -13.61 10.06 -2.94
CA LEU A 147 -14.43 9.01 -3.57
C LEU A 147 -15.68 8.67 -2.74
N LEU A 148 -15.58 8.77 -1.42
CA LEU A 148 -16.68 8.47 -0.52
C LEU A 148 -16.55 9.31 0.78
N PRO A 149 -16.90 10.61 0.73
CA PRO A 149 -16.78 11.51 1.86
C PRO A 149 -17.54 11.01 3.10
N GLY A 150 -16.87 10.99 4.24
CA GLY A 150 -17.45 10.56 5.53
C GLY A 150 -17.34 9.06 5.81
N GLN A 151 -17.03 8.22 4.81
CA GLN A 151 -16.84 6.78 5.00
C GLN A 151 -15.38 6.33 4.72
N VAL A 152 -14.51 7.20 4.20
CA VAL A 152 -13.08 6.92 4.09
C VAL A 152 -12.39 7.42 5.35
N VAL A 153 -11.89 6.50 6.17
CA VAL A 153 -11.26 6.81 7.47
C VAL A 153 -9.81 7.27 7.34
N GLY A 154 -9.20 7.03 6.19
CA GLY A 154 -7.85 7.44 5.85
C GLY A 154 -7.39 6.79 4.56
N SER A 155 -6.22 7.19 4.07
CA SER A 155 -5.58 6.56 2.90
C SER A 155 -4.09 6.40 3.15
N GLN A 156 -3.56 5.22 2.88
CA GLN A 156 -2.13 5.01 2.83
C GLN A 156 -1.59 5.67 1.56
N ILE A 157 -0.69 6.61 1.71
CA ILE A 157 -0.14 7.39 0.59
C ILE A 157 1.21 6.81 0.18
N THR A 158 1.37 6.62 -1.13
CA THR A 158 2.67 6.31 -1.75
C THR A 158 3.14 7.53 -2.53
N PRO A 159 4.25 8.21 -2.14
CA PRO A 159 4.66 9.48 -2.73
C PRO A 159 5.44 9.26 -4.04
N TYR A 160 4.79 8.71 -5.05
CA TYR A 160 5.38 8.42 -6.37
C TYR A 160 5.97 9.66 -7.06
N ASP A 161 5.33 10.81 -6.92
CA ASP A 161 5.78 12.09 -7.44
C ASP A 161 7.15 12.48 -6.87
N THR A 162 7.36 12.30 -5.59
CA THR A 162 8.63 12.55 -4.91
C THR A 162 9.74 11.65 -5.44
N TRP A 163 9.45 10.38 -5.68
CA TRP A 163 10.43 9.43 -6.19
C TRP A 163 10.84 9.75 -7.64
N VAL A 164 9.85 10.03 -8.49
CA VAL A 164 10.12 10.46 -9.88
C VAL A 164 10.93 11.73 -9.89
N TYR A 165 10.57 12.72 -9.07
CA TYR A 165 11.30 13.98 -8.97
C TYR A 165 12.76 13.75 -8.55
N ALA A 166 13.00 12.92 -7.54
CA ALA A 166 14.37 12.61 -7.07
C ALA A 166 15.21 11.95 -8.17
N ALA A 167 14.67 10.92 -8.85
CA ALA A 167 15.37 10.25 -9.94
C ALA A 167 15.68 11.19 -11.12
N MET A 168 14.74 12.07 -11.48
CA MET A 168 14.94 13.06 -12.55
C MET A 168 15.95 14.13 -12.16
N LYS A 169 15.96 14.57 -10.91
CA LYS A 169 16.95 15.52 -10.38
C LYS A 169 18.35 14.93 -10.43
N ASP A 170 18.52 13.70 -9.96
CA ASP A 170 19.81 13.00 -10.00
C ASP A 170 20.30 12.84 -11.44
N TYR A 171 19.40 12.53 -12.38
CA TYR A 171 19.73 12.50 -13.80
C TYR A 171 20.20 13.85 -14.31
N ALA A 172 19.49 14.92 -14.01
CA ALA A 172 19.81 16.27 -14.45
C ALA A 172 21.14 16.79 -13.87
N GLU A 173 21.49 16.37 -12.66
CA GLU A 173 22.75 16.71 -11.98
C GLU A 173 23.91 15.77 -12.34
N GLY A 174 23.70 14.79 -13.23
CA GLY A 174 24.72 13.81 -13.63
C GLY A 174 25.04 12.78 -12.53
N LYS A 175 24.16 12.62 -11.55
CA LYS A 175 24.30 11.72 -10.39
C LYS A 175 23.50 10.43 -10.51
N PHE A 176 22.86 10.20 -11.66
CA PHE A 176 22.05 9.00 -11.86
C PHE A 176 22.92 7.73 -11.73
N GLU A 177 22.56 6.87 -10.79
CA GLU A 177 23.21 5.59 -10.55
C GLU A 177 22.19 4.46 -10.78
N GLY A 178 22.36 3.73 -11.91
CA GLY A 178 21.58 2.52 -12.18
C GLY A 178 22.24 1.26 -11.60
N GLY A 179 21.67 0.10 -11.92
CA GLY A 179 22.16 -1.20 -11.44
C GLY A 179 21.77 -1.49 -9.99
N ARG A 180 20.90 -0.71 -9.41
CA ARG A 180 20.44 -0.84 -8.01
C ARG A 180 18.95 -0.56 -7.87
N THR A 181 18.38 -1.04 -6.79
CA THR A 181 17.04 -0.68 -6.33
C THR A 181 17.14 0.22 -5.11
N GLU A 182 16.46 1.36 -5.13
CA GLU A 182 16.31 2.24 -4.00
C GLU A 182 15.02 1.91 -3.23
N ALA A 183 15.16 1.67 -1.93
CA ALA A 183 14.03 1.37 -1.07
C ALA A 183 13.54 2.65 -0.39
N PHE A 184 12.27 2.98 -0.62
CA PHE A 184 11.61 4.10 0.02
C PHE A 184 10.87 3.65 1.27
N SER A 185 11.12 4.34 2.37
CA SER A 185 10.55 4.04 3.67
C SER A 185 10.05 5.31 4.35
N MET A 186 9.19 5.15 5.35
CA MET A 186 8.74 6.27 6.17
C MET A 186 9.82 6.79 7.14
N LYS A 187 10.97 6.13 7.19
CA LYS A 187 12.11 6.61 7.96
C LYS A 187 12.64 7.92 7.37
N ARG A 188 12.68 8.94 8.18
CA ARG A 188 13.22 10.25 7.77
C ARG A 188 14.74 10.19 7.65
N THR A 189 15.30 11.06 6.81
CA THR A 189 16.76 11.18 6.61
C THR A 189 17.53 11.63 7.84
N ASP A 190 16.84 12.27 8.80
CA ASP A 190 17.40 12.69 10.10
C ASP A 190 17.37 11.56 11.15
N GLY A 191 16.89 10.36 10.78
CA GLY A 191 16.81 9.21 11.66
C GLY A 191 15.58 9.17 12.57
N ALA A 192 14.74 10.21 12.54
CA ALA A 192 13.44 10.21 13.21
C ALA A 192 12.40 9.38 12.44
N GLY A 193 11.37 8.95 13.11
CA GLY A 193 10.26 8.21 12.53
C GLY A 193 10.24 6.73 12.91
N PHE A 194 9.59 5.92 12.11
CA PHE A 194 9.40 4.51 12.41
C PHE A 194 10.63 3.69 12.01
N ASP A 195 11.12 2.88 12.93
CA ASP A 195 12.19 1.90 12.70
C ASP A 195 11.59 0.49 12.85
N PHE A 196 11.75 -0.33 11.81
CA PHE A 196 11.27 -1.70 11.78
C PHE A 196 12.48 -2.62 11.92
N ASP A 197 12.51 -3.43 12.96
CA ASP A 197 13.55 -4.45 13.08
C ASP A 197 13.26 -5.68 12.20
N SER A 198 14.20 -6.62 12.14
CA SER A 198 14.07 -7.85 11.36
C SER A 198 12.95 -8.79 11.85
N THR A 199 12.33 -8.48 12.98
CA THR A 199 11.20 -9.23 13.56
C THR A 199 9.86 -8.55 13.30
N GLY A 200 9.86 -7.41 12.57
CA GLY A 200 8.66 -6.60 12.32
C GLY A 200 8.26 -5.71 13.49
N LYS A 201 9.03 -5.70 14.58
CA LYS A 201 8.74 -4.82 15.72
C LYS A 201 9.06 -3.38 15.35
N ILE A 202 8.08 -2.52 15.58
CA ILE A 202 8.17 -1.09 15.30
C ILE A 202 8.61 -0.33 16.53
N THR A 203 9.59 0.56 16.35
CA THR A 203 9.97 1.57 17.34
C THR A 203 9.89 2.94 16.70
N TYR A 204 9.25 3.87 17.37
CA TYR A 204 9.28 5.29 17.00
C TYR A 204 10.48 5.95 17.68
N LYS A 205 11.26 6.69 16.92
CA LYS A 205 12.36 7.54 17.43
C LYS A 205 12.02 8.99 17.13
N ASP A 206 12.04 9.82 18.17
CA ASP A 206 11.94 11.26 18.07
C ASP A 206 13.16 11.88 17.36
#